data_f70a7225794856f46593ecb2721ef0a5
#
_entry.id   f70a7225794856f46593ecb2721ef0a5
#
_cell.length_a   1.000
_cell.length_b   1.000
_cell.length_c   1.000
_cell.angle_alpha   90.00
_cell.angle_beta   90.00
_cell.angle_gamma   90.00
#
_symmetry.space_group_name_H-M   'P 1'
#
loop_
_entity.id
_entity.type
_entity.pdbx_description
1 polymer ?
#
loop_
_entity_poly.entity_id
_entity_poly.type
_entity_poly.pdbx_seq_one_letter_code
_entity_poly.pdbx_strand_id
1 'polypeptide(L)'
;MIADKRKNSYSYGRGEKYDLTTGNDITNCLSSELALLGMAETEILFMRRYEQKRLMQYRKRTAVVKGRGDMIVLIDESGSTRSVAGWAKALALALLDIASRDGRKFAMVHFASADRIRTDLFEPGHYTPEDVMKAAEQFFGGGTNFEAPLKEALRLMENGYENADITIITDGECSLSEIFTEEFHKKTAACKATVTGILLDKGGTCGKSLEPFCDKIYHSSDLTEDEIALDILNSKVS
;
A
#
# COMPACT_ATOMS: atom_id res chain seq x y z
N MET A 1 3.47 -9.44 -21.64
CA MET A 1 4.38 -9.79 -20.52
C MET A 1 4.87 -8.47 -19.93
N ILE A 2 4.15 -7.92 -18.95
CA ILE A 2 4.50 -6.67 -18.28
C ILE A 2 5.50 -7.06 -17.18
N ALA A 3 6.71 -6.55 -17.29
CA ALA A 3 7.75 -6.80 -16.29
C ALA A 3 7.35 -6.14 -14.97
N ASP A 4 7.20 -6.97 -13.95
CA ASP A 4 6.91 -6.60 -12.56
C ASP A 4 8.06 -5.72 -12.04
N LYS A 5 7.92 -4.40 -12.14
CA LYS A 5 8.89 -3.43 -11.60
C LYS A 5 8.70 -3.33 -10.09
N ARG A 6 9.13 -4.35 -9.35
CA ARG A 6 9.16 -4.31 -7.89
C ARG A 6 10.22 -3.31 -7.42
N LYS A 7 9.81 -2.31 -6.67
CA LYS A 7 10.75 -1.46 -5.91
C LYS A 7 11.37 -2.31 -4.79
N ASN A 8 12.54 -2.84 -5.05
CA ASN A 8 13.33 -3.51 -4.04
C ASN A 8 13.93 -2.45 -3.10
N SER A 9 13.41 -2.32 -1.88
CA SER A 9 14.17 -1.67 -0.83
C SER A 9 15.18 -2.69 -0.29
N TYR A 10 16.42 -2.25 -0.05
CA TYR A 10 17.46 -3.14 0.43
C TYR A 10 17.68 -2.94 1.93
N SER A 11 17.68 -4.04 2.69
CA SER A 11 18.09 -4.08 4.08
C SER A 11 19.54 -4.56 4.18
N TYR A 12 20.29 -3.98 5.10
CA TYR A 12 21.66 -4.44 5.39
C TYR A 12 21.60 -5.68 6.29
N GLY A 13 22.24 -6.78 5.89
CA GLY A 13 22.25 -8.03 6.68
C GLY A 13 22.67 -9.26 5.89
N ARG A 14 21.86 -10.31 5.92
CA ARG A 14 22.10 -11.55 5.18
C ARG A 14 21.62 -11.40 3.74
N GLY A 15 22.50 -11.39 2.74
CA GLY A 15 22.08 -11.25 1.34
C GLY A 15 23.25 -11.22 0.37
N GLU A 16 23.00 -10.72 -0.83
CA GLU A 16 24.01 -10.61 -1.86
C GLU A 16 25.13 -9.63 -1.48
N LYS A 17 26.36 -10.03 -1.72
CA LYS A 17 27.55 -9.20 -1.57
C LYS A 17 27.54 -8.16 -2.71
N TYR A 18 27.46 -6.88 -2.38
CA TYR A 18 27.36 -5.84 -3.41
C TYR A 18 28.48 -4.80 -3.36
N ASP A 19 29.19 -4.68 -2.23
CA ASP A 19 30.24 -3.68 -2.06
C ASP A 19 31.26 -4.14 -1.00
N LEU A 20 32.41 -3.45 -0.94
CA LEU A 20 33.44 -3.64 0.04
C LEU A 20 33.48 -2.46 1.01
N THR A 21 33.73 -2.76 2.27
CA THR A 21 33.90 -1.74 3.29
C THR A 21 34.97 -2.19 4.30
N THR A 22 35.39 -1.32 5.17
CA THR A 22 36.27 -1.66 6.27
C THR A 22 35.49 -1.76 7.58
N GLY A 23 35.84 -2.72 8.43
CA GLY A 23 35.19 -2.95 9.72
C GLY A 23 35.87 -4.03 10.54
N ASN A 24 35.14 -4.63 11.48
CA ASN A 24 35.61 -5.71 12.34
C ASN A 24 34.65 -6.91 12.38
N ASP A 25 33.77 -7.04 11.37
CA ASP A 25 32.88 -8.19 11.28
C ASP A 25 33.59 -9.35 10.57
N ILE A 26 34.08 -10.30 11.35
CA ILE A 26 34.83 -11.48 10.89
C ILE A 26 33.97 -12.36 9.97
N THR A 27 32.65 -12.46 10.22
CA THR A 27 31.73 -13.29 9.42
C THR A 27 31.61 -12.82 7.97
N ASN A 28 31.81 -11.54 7.74
CA ASN A 28 31.75 -10.92 6.41
C ASN A 28 33.11 -10.52 5.87
N CYS A 29 34.18 -10.90 6.57
CA CYS A 29 35.56 -10.58 6.19
C CYS A 29 35.94 -11.25 4.86
N LEU A 30 36.80 -10.60 4.07
CA LEU A 30 37.36 -11.19 2.87
C LEU A 30 38.26 -12.36 3.22
N SER A 31 38.27 -13.38 2.37
CA SER A 31 39.16 -14.54 2.53
C SER A 31 40.62 -14.15 2.56
N SER A 32 41.01 -13.08 1.85
CA SER A 32 42.38 -12.54 1.88
C SER A 32 42.80 -11.99 3.23
N GLU A 33 41.87 -11.41 3.99
CA GLU A 33 42.14 -10.96 5.36
C GLU A 33 42.23 -12.15 6.33
N LEU A 34 41.36 -13.16 6.15
CA LEU A 34 41.38 -14.38 6.96
C LEU A 34 42.68 -15.22 6.70
N ALA A 35 43.25 -15.14 5.50
CA ALA A 35 44.51 -15.78 5.18
C ALA A 35 45.67 -15.27 6.05
N LEU A 36 45.59 -14.07 6.60
CA LEU A 36 46.61 -13.54 7.53
C LEU A 36 46.67 -14.33 8.87
N LEU A 37 45.62 -15.06 9.21
CA LEU A 37 45.60 -15.93 10.38
C LEU A 37 46.36 -17.28 10.16
N GLY A 38 46.70 -17.56 8.89
CA GLY A 38 47.39 -18.81 8.55
C GLY A 38 48.90 -18.85 8.87
N MET A 39 49.50 -17.71 9.21
CA MET A 39 50.94 -17.60 9.52
C MET A 39 51.15 -16.71 10.76
N ALA A 40 52.00 -17.12 11.67
CA ALA A 40 52.26 -16.43 12.95
C ALA A 40 52.77 -14.99 12.73
N GLU A 41 53.53 -14.77 11.67
CA GLU A 41 54.08 -13.44 11.35
C GLU A 41 53.02 -12.44 10.89
N THR A 42 51.95 -12.93 10.29
CA THR A 42 50.85 -12.07 9.74
C THR A 42 49.64 -11.99 10.68
N GLU A 43 49.51 -12.86 11.66
CA GLU A 43 48.44 -12.85 12.64
C GLU A 43 48.40 -11.51 13.41
N ILE A 44 49.54 -10.95 13.79
CA ILE A 44 49.65 -9.65 14.46
C ILE A 44 49.05 -8.55 13.58
N LEU A 45 49.27 -8.62 12.26
CA LEU A 45 48.66 -7.65 11.31
C LEU A 45 47.15 -7.76 11.25
N PHE A 46 46.60 -8.99 11.28
CA PHE A 46 45.16 -9.22 11.33
C PHE A 46 44.57 -8.63 12.61
N MET A 47 45.15 -8.92 13.78
CA MET A 47 44.68 -8.41 15.07
C MET A 47 44.68 -6.89 15.12
N ARG A 48 45.72 -6.25 14.61
CA ARG A 48 45.81 -4.79 14.51
C ARG A 48 44.72 -4.21 13.61
N ARG A 49 44.45 -4.83 12.46
CA ARG A 49 43.37 -4.38 11.54
C ARG A 49 42.00 -4.58 12.16
N TYR A 50 41.81 -5.66 12.91
CA TYR A 50 40.56 -5.96 13.63
C TYR A 50 40.27 -4.90 14.70
N GLU A 51 41.23 -4.58 15.55
CA GLU A 51 41.09 -3.52 16.58
C GLU A 51 40.83 -2.17 15.96
N GLN A 52 41.49 -1.84 14.88
CA GLN A 52 41.31 -0.57 14.17
C GLN A 52 40.08 -0.51 13.29
N LYS A 53 39.25 -1.56 13.25
CA LYS A 53 38.08 -1.70 12.36
C LYS A 53 38.44 -1.51 10.86
N ARG A 54 39.60 -2.02 10.45
CA ARG A 54 40.16 -1.88 9.10
C ARG A 54 40.24 -3.16 8.30
N LEU A 55 39.61 -4.27 8.79
CA LEU A 55 39.47 -5.48 7.98
C LEU A 55 38.57 -5.20 6.78
N MET A 56 39.01 -5.61 5.60
CA MET A 56 38.16 -5.58 4.41
C MET A 56 37.03 -6.59 4.55
N GLN A 57 35.79 -6.12 4.42
CA GLN A 57 34.60 -6.96 4.58
C GLN A 57 33.55 -6.65 3.51
N TYR A 58 32.73 -7.65 3.20
CA TYR A 58 31.64 -7.50 2.27
C TYR A 58 30.49 -6.74 2.93
N ARG A 59 29.96 -5.74 2.24
CA ARG A 59 28.61 -5.25 2.49
C ARG A 59 27.62 -6.20 1.84
N LYS A 60 26.66 -6.68 2.61
CA LYS A 60 25.56 -7.50 2.12
C LYS A 60 24.27 -6.68 2.13
N ARG A 61 23.47 -6.87 1.11
CA ARG A 61 22.12 -6.35 1.04
C ARG A 61 21.16 -7.48 0.74
N THR A 62 20.02 -7.48 1.40
CA THR A 62 18.90 -8.36 1.07
C THR A 62 17.84 -7.49 0.42
N ALA A 63 17.33 -7.91 -0.73
CA ALA A 63 16.12 -7.32 -1.27
C ALA A 63 14.99 -7.57 -0.25
N VAL A 64 14.60 -6.53 0.46
CA VAL A 64 13.37 -6.57 1.24
C VAL A 64 12.28 -6.23 0.24
N VAL A 65 11.52 -7.24 -0.16
CA VAL A 65 10.24 -6.98 -0.82
C VAL A 65 9.42 -6.25 0.25
N LYS A 66 9.21 -4.95 0.08
CA LYS A 66 8.23 -4.24 0.88
C LYS A 66 6.92 -4.97 0.64
N GLY A 67 6.42 -5.63 1.67
CA GLY A 67 5.10 -6.22 1.62
C GLY A 67 4.13 -5.15 1.14
N ARG A 68 3.28 -5.48 0.19
CA ARG A 68 2.15 -4.62 -0.18
C ARG A 68 1.33 -4.46 1.10
N GLY A 69 0.94 -3.24 1.44
CA GLY A 69 0.11 -2.99 2.63
C GLY A 69 -1.29 -3.60 2.49
N ASP A 70 -2.06 -3.59 3.54
CA ASP A 70 -3.47 -3.99 3.50
C ASP A 70 -4.28 -3.06 2.59
N MET A 71 -5.48 -3.45 2.16
CA MET A 71 -6.30 -2.65 1.25
C MET A 71 -7.60 -2.19 1.93
N ILE A 72 -7.93 -0.92 1.76
CA ILE A 72 -9.19 -0.32 2.22
C ILE A 72 -9.86 0.33 1.01
N VAL A 73 -11.03 -0.17 0.62
CA VAL A 73 -11.79 0.37 -0.51
C VAL A 73 -13.05 1.04 0.02
N LEU A 74 -13.19 2.33 -0.26
CA LEU A 74 -14.34 3.15 0.11
C LEU A 74 -15.25 3.29 -1.12
N ILE A 75 -16.48 2.79 -1.04
CA ILE A 75 -17.43 2.76 -2.16
C ILE A 75 -18.56 3.74 -1.87
N ASP A 76 -18.69 4.74 -2.72
CA ASP A 76 -19.81 5.67 -2.71
C ASP A 76 -21.08 4.99 -3.21
N GLU A 77 -22.07 4.89 -2.34
CA GLU A 77 -23.39 4.35 -2.62
C GLU A 77 -24.49 5.43 -2.51
N SER A 78 -24.14 6.67 -2.84
CA SER A 78 -25.09 7.76 -2.93
C SER A 78 -26.13 7.53 -4.05
N GLY A 79 -27.20 8.32 -4.04
CA GLY A 79 -28.25 8.19 -5.06
C GLY A 79 -27.76 8.42 -6.48
N SER A 80 -26.75 9.28 -6.66
CA SER A 80 -26.14 9.59 -7.95
C SER A 80 -25.36 8.40 -8.54
N THR A 81 -24.68 7.61 -7.72
CA THR A 81 -23.86 6.47 -8.17
C THR A 81 -24.66 5.27 -8.66
N ARG A 82 -26.01 5.23 -8.48
CA ARG A 82 -26.85 4.07 -8.77
C ARG A 82 -26.64 3.48 -10.18
N SER A 83 -26.46 4.33 -11.18
CA SER A 83 -26.27 3.86 -12.58
C SER A 83 -24.91 3.22 -12.85
N VAL A 84 -23.92 3.53 -12.04
CA VAL A 84 -22.53 3.06 -12.14
C VAL A 84 -22.10 2.17 -10.96
N ALA A 85 -23.02 1.90 -10.02
CA ALA A 85 -22.76 1.08 -8.83
C ALA A 85 -22.25 -0.32 -9.18
N GLY A 86 -22.75 -0.92 -10.27
CA GLY A 86 -22.28 -2.22 -10.74
C GLY A 86 -20.80 -2.20 -11.12
N TRP A 87 -20.35 -1.16 -11.81
CA TRP A 87 -18.95 -0.98 -12.18
C TRP A 87 -18.07 -0.74 -10.95
N ALA A 88 -18.49 0.14 -10.05
CA ALA A 88 -17.74 0.42 -8.80
C ALA A 88 -17.53 -0.85 -7.96
N LYS A 89 -18.58 -1.68 -7.85
CA LYS A 89 -18.52 -2.95 -7.13
C LYS A 89 -17.68 -4.00 -7.86
N ALA A 90 -17.78 -4.10 -9.18
CA ALA A 90 -16.93 -5.00 -9.97
C ALA A 90 -15.44 -4.68 -9.74
N LEU A 91 -15.08 -3.40 -9.75
CA LEU A 91 -13.71 -2.96 -9.46
C LEU A 91 -13.29 -3.28 -8.02
N ALA A 92 -14.16 -3.03 -7.03
CA ALA A 92 -13.86 -3.35 -5.64
C ALA A 92 -13.67 -4.86 -5.43
N LEU A 93 -14.47 -5.69 -6.09
CA LEU A 93 -14.33 -7.16 -6.05
C LEU A 93 -13.05 -7.64 -6.75
N ALA A 94 -12.65 -7.01 -7.86
CA ALA A 94 -11.37 -7.29 -8.50
C ALA A 94 -10.20 -6.97 -7.57
N LEU A 95 -10.26 -5.84 -6.85
CA LEU A 95 -9.26 -5.48 -5.84
C LEU A 95 -9.24 -6.47 -4.65
N LEU A 96 -10.42 -6.97 -4.22
CA LEU A 96 -10.52 -8.02 -3.19
C LEU A 96 -9.84 -9.33 -3.66
N ASP A 97 -10.10 -9.77 -4.91
CA ASP A 97 -9.46 -10.98 -5.46
C ASP A 97 -7.93 -10.85 -5.46
N ILE A 98 -7.43 -9.68 -5.84
CA ILE A 98 -5.99 -9.38 -5.84
C ILE A 98 -5.44 -9.37 -4.41
N ALA A 99 -6.10 -8.70 -3.47
CA ALA A 99 -5.70 -8.68 -2.07
C ALA A 99 -5.65 -10.10 -1.49
N SER A 100 -6.65 -10.92 -1.81
CA SER A 100 -6.71 -12.32 -1.39
C SER A 100 -5.55 -13.15 -1.93
N ARG A 101 -5.23 -13.03 -3.21
CA ARG A 101 -4.08 -13.71 -3.84
C ARG A 101 -2.74 -13.28 -3.24
N ASP A 102 -2.64 -12.02 -2.84
CA ASP A 102 -1.44 -11.46 -2.21
C ASP A 102 -1.38 -11.73 -0.69
N GLY A 103 -2.39 -12.38 -0.10
CA GLY A 103 -2.49 -12.65 1.33
C GLY A 103 -2.66 -11.39 2.19
N ARG A 104 -3.27 -10.33 1.64
CA ARG A 104 -3.49 -9.02 2.27
C ARG A 104 -4.88 -8.97 2.89
N LYS A 105 -5.02 -8.29 4.03
CA LYS A 105 -6.34 -7.94 4.56
C LYS A 105 -7.02 -6.94 3.63
N PHE A 106 -8.33 -7.06 3.52
CA PHE A 106 -9.14 -6.17 2.70
C PHE A 106 -10.34 -5.68 3.50
N ALA A 107 -10.60 -4.39 3.44
CA ALA A 107 -11.81 -3.79 4.01
C ALA A 107 -12.60 -3.09 2.91
N MET A 108 -13.90 -3.37 2.84
CA MET A 108 -14.84 -2.70 1.95
C MET A 108 -15.73 -1.81 2.81
N VAL A 109 -15.63 -0.51 2.62
CA VAL A 109 -16.40 0.49 3.36
C VAL A 109 -17.42 1.10 2.43
N HIS A 110 -18.68 0.73 2.62
CA HIS A 110 -19.83 1.30 1.91
C HIS A 110 -20.25 2.58 2.61
N PHE A 111 -20.43 3.64 1.86
CA PHE A 111 -20.85 4.91 2.43
C PHE A 111 -21.83 5.68 1.53
N ALA A 112 -22.60 6.58 2.14
CA ALA A 112 -23.46 7.55 1.47
C ALA A 112 -23.51 8.85 2.30
N SER A 113 -24.62 9.14 2.97
CA SER A 113 -24.73 10.25 3.93
C SER A 113 -23.87 9.96 5.18
N ALA A 114 -23.66 10.98 6.00
CA ALA A 114 -22.79 10.89 7.20
C ALA A 114 -23.17 9.79 8.21
N ASP A 115 -24.43 9.39 8.24
CA ASP A 115 -25.02 8.36 9.13
C ASP A 115 -25.11 6.97 8.48
N ARG A 116 -24.74 6.85 7.18
CA ARG A 116 -24.87 5.62 6.41
C ARG A 116 -23.50 5.11 6.01
N ILE A 117 -22.95 4.29 6.88
CA ILE A 117 -21.67 3.62 6.70
C ILE A 117 -21.77 2.16 7.12
N ARG A 118 -21.14 1.27 6.36
CA ARG A 118 -21.01 -0.15 6.68
C ARG A 118 -19.64 -0.62 6.25
N THR A 119 -18.99 -1.38 7.11
CA THR A 119 -17.66 -1.94 6.85
C THR A 119 -17.74 -3.45 6.83
N ASP A 120 -17.33 -4.05 5.72
CA ASP A 120 -17.16 -5.49 5.56
C ASP A 120 -15.66 -5.81 5.52
N LEU A 121 -15.21 -6.71 6.40
CA LEU A 121 -13.81 -7.07 6.57
C LEU A 121 -13.54 -8.45 5.95
N PHE A 122 -12.49 -8.57 5.17
CA PHE A 122 -12.09 -9.79 4.50
C PHE A 122 -10.64 -10.13 4.87
N GLU A 123 -10.50 -11.08 5.78
CA GLU A 123 -9.19 -11.63 6.13
C GLU A 123 -8.87 -12.81 5.21
N PRO A 124 -7.64 -12.93 4.70
CA PRO A 124 -7.26 -14.01 3.79
C PRO A 124 -7.56 -15.38 4.37
N GLY A 125 -8.36 -16.17 3.64
CA GLY A 125 -8.77 -17.51 4.06
C GLY A 125 -9.86 -17.59 5.12
N HIS A 126 -10.43 -16.47 5.57
CA HIS A 126 -11.44 -16.41 6.64
C HIS A 126 -12.79 -15.81 6.22
N TYR A 127 -13.09 -15.69 4.94
CA TYR A 127 -14.37 -15.23 4.43
C TYR A 127 -14.98 -16.21 3.42
N THR A 128 -16.29 -16.16 3.28
CA THR A 128 -17.05 -17.05 2.41
C THR A 128 -17.55 -16.33 1.16
N PRO A 129 -17.91 -17.05 0.08
CA PRO A 129 -18.57 -16.44 -1.08
C PRO A 129 -19.86 -15.68 -0.71
N GLU A 130 -20.59 -16.12 0.31
CA GLU A 130 -21.79 -15.46 0.79
C GLU A 130 -21.48 -14.09 1.42
N ASP A 131 -20.34 -13.93 2.08
CA ASP A 131 -19.92 -12.65 2.63
C ASP A 131 -19.60 -11.66 1.53
N VAL A 132 -18.94 -12.14 0.46
CA VAL A 132 -18.65 -11.34 -0.74
C VAL A 132 -19.95 -10.91 -1.44
N MET A 133 -20.92 -11.82 -1.58
CA MET A 133 -22.22 -11.52 -2.19
C MET A 133 -22.99 -10.46 -1.36
N LYS A 134 -23.03 -10.60 -0.04
CA LYS A 134 -23.69 -9.63 0.85
C LYS A 134 -23.08 -8.22 0.74
N ALA A 135 -21.76 -8.12 0.62
CA ALA A 135 -21.09 -6.84 0.39
C ALA A 135 -21.41 -6.30 -1.01
N ALA A 136 -21.41 -7.15 -2.05
CA ALA A 136 -21.73 -6.75 -3.42
C ALA A 136 -23.18 -6.27 -3.61
N GLU A 137 -24.13 -6.84 -2.89
CA GLU A 137 -25.57 -6.50 -2.97
C GLU A 137 -25.93 -5.23 -2.18
N GLN A 138 -25.06 -4.78 -1.27
CA GLN A 138 -25.30 -3.60 -0.45
C GLN A 138 -25.50 -2.35 -1.32
N PHE A 139 -26.50 -1.52 -1.00
CA PHE A 139 -26.67 -0.19 -1.60
C PHE A 139 -27.53 0.70 -0.69
N PHE A 140 -26.98 1.84 -0.31
CA PHE A 140 -27.70 2.76 0.60
C PHE A 140 -28.61 3.74 -0.12
N GLY A 141 -28.14 4.42 -1.13
CA GLY A 141 -28.77 5.63 -1.67
C GLY A 141 -28.67 6.82 -0.69
N GLY A 142 -29.04 8.00 -1.17
CA GLY A 142 -29.01 9.23 -0.37
C GLY A 142 -27.95 10.23 -0.84
N GLY A 143 -27.47 11.08 0.05
CA GLY A 143 -26.42 12.06 -0.24
C GLY A 143 -25.02 11.47 -0.12
N THR A 144 -23.98 12.32 -0.25
CA THR A 144 -22.57 11.94 -0.20
C THR A 144 -21.87 12.66 0.95
N ASN A 145 -21.10 11.93 1.75
CA ASN A 145 -20.24 12.49 2.79
C ASN A 145 -18.90 11.72 2.81
N PHE A 146 -17.78 12.41 2.56
CA PHE A 146 -16.45 11.79 2.52
C PHE A 146 -15.78 11.70 3.89
N GLU A 147 -16.17 12.54 4.84
CA GLU A 147 -15.53 12.58 6.15
C GLU A 147 -15.74 11.28 6.94
N ALA A 148 -16.96 10.73 6.89
CA ALA A 148 -17.29 9.49 7.58
C ALA A 148 -16.45 8.27 7.11
N PRO A 149 -16.38 7.95 5.80
CA PRO A 149 -15.57 6.82 5.33
C PRO A 149 -14.06 7.05 5.52
N LEU A 150 -13.56 8.28 5.41
CA LEU A 150 -12.16 8.59 5.65
C LEU A 150 -11.78 8.42 7.14
N LYS A 151 -12.67 8.81 8.07
CA LYS A 151 -12.51 8.50 9.51
C LYS A 151 -12.49 7.01 9.78
N GLU A 152 -13.35 6.25 9.10
CA GLU A 152 -13.37 4.79 9.23
C GLU A 152 -12.08 4.16 8.70
N ALA A 153 -11.53 4.66 7.58
CA ALA A 153 -10.24 4.21 7.06
C ALA A 153 -9.11 4.46 8.07
N LEU A 154 -9.07 5.65 8.70
CA LEU A 154 -8.12 5.94 9.77
C LEU A 154 -8.27 4.97 10.96
N ARG A 155 -9.51 4.68 11.37
CA ARG A 155 -9.80 3.73 12.45
C ARG A 155 -9.32 2.31 12.12
N LEU A 156 -9.49 1.87 10.88
CA LEU A 156 -9.00 0.57 10.43
C LEU A 156 -7.47 0.51 10.47
N MET A 157 -6.77 1.57 10.05
CA MET A 157 -5.32 1.63 10.15
C MET A 157 -4.82 1.59 11.60
N GLU A 158 -5.51 2.26 12.53
CA GLU A 158 -5.21 2.19 13.96
C GLU A 158 -5.47 0.78 14.54
N ASN A 159 -6.36 -0.01 13.92
CA ASN A 159 -6.74 -1.36 14.32
C ASN A 159 -6.05 -2.48 13.54
N GLY A 160 -4.89 -2.22 12.95
CA GLY A 160 -4.02 -3.26 12.40
C GLY A 160 -4.07 -3.45 10.88
N TYR A 161 -4.55 -2.45 10.14
CA TYR A 161 -4.34 -2.35 8.69
C TYR A 161 -3.04 -1.59 8.43
N GLU A 162 -1.95 -2.32 8.22
CA GLU A 162 -0.61 -1.75 8.13
C GLU A 162 -0.27 -1.27 6.72
N ASN A 163 0.34 -0.10 6.60
CA ASN A 163 0.77 0.51 5.33
C ASN A 163 -0.35 0.50 4.27
N ALA A 164 -1.60 0.78 4.69
CA ALA A 164 -2.79 0.52 3.91
C ALA A 164 -2.83 1.28 2.58
N ASP A 165 -3.36 0.61 1.55
CA ASP A 165 -3.77 1.21 0.29
C ASP A 165 -5.23 1.60 0.40
N ILE A 166 -5.50 2.90 0.50
CA ILE A 166 -6.86 3.43 0.53
C ILE A 166 -7.27 3.78 -0.90
N THR A 167 -8.38 3.22 -1.35
CA THR A 167 -8.99 3.55 -2.67
C THR A 167 -10.41 4.05 -2.44
N ILE A 168 -10.71 5.27 -2.89
CA ILE A 168 -12.07 5.82 -2.86
C ILE A 168 -12.66 5.79 -4.27
N ILE A 169 -13.87 5.26 -4.42
CA ILE A 169 -14.60 5.14 -5.68
C ILE A 169 -15.89 5.98 -5.54
N THR A 170 -16.02 7.05 -6.30
CA THR A 170 -17.15 7.99 -6.21
C THR A 170 -17.42 8.67 -7.56
N ASP A 171 -18.65 9.11 -7.77
CA ASP A 171 -19.04 10.01 -8.87
C ASP A 171 -19.36 11.42 -8.37
N GLY A 172 -19.25 11.64 -7.06
CA GLY A 172 -19.74 12.80 -6.37
C GLY A 172 -18.68 13.84 -6.03
N GLU A 173 -19.17 15.02 -5.76
CA GLU A 173 -18.39 16.11 -5.19
C GLU A 173 -18.80 16.28 -3.72
N CYS A 174 -17.83 16.36 -2.83
CA CYS A 174 -18.04 16.67 -1.42
C CYS A 174 -16.91 17.57 -0.93
N SER A 175 -17.21 18.53 -0.10
CA SER A 175 -16.20 19.36 0.54
C SER A 175 -15.80 18.77 1.89
N LEU A 176 -14.51 18.69 2.13
CA LEU A 176 -13.92 18.39 3.45
C LEU A 176 -13.50 19.69 4.13
N SER A 177 -13.51 19.71 5.46
CA SER A 177 -12.93 20.83 6.20
C SER A 177 -11.40 20.79 6.09
N GLU A 178 -10.77 21.96 5.99
CA GLU A 178 -9.30 22.06 5.92
C GLU A 178 -8.62 21.39 7.12
N ILE A 179 -9.21 21.56 8.32
CA ILE A 179 -8.72 20.97 9.56
C ILE A 179 -8.69 19.43 9.45
N PHE A 180 -9.76 18.83 8.95
CA PHE A 180 -9.84 17.38 8.78
C PHE A 180 -8.86 16.89 7.72
N THR A 181 -8.72 17.60 6.62
CA THR A 181 -7.80 17.25 5.53
C THR A 181 -6.35 17.23 6.02
N GLU A 182 -5.93 18.25 6.79
CA GLU A 182 -4.59 18.28 7.39
C GLU A 182 -4.35 17.14 8.38
N GLU A 183 -5.34 16.83 9.23
CA GLU A 183 -5.24 15.71 10.17
C GLU A 183 -5.14 14.38 9.44
N PHE A 184 -5.96 14.18 8.40
CA PHE A 184 -5.96 13.01 7.56
C PHE A 184 -4.59 12.78 6.91
N HIS A 185 -4.01 13.82 6.29
CA HIS A 185 -2.66 13.74 5.69
C HIS A 185 -1.58 13.39 6.71
N LYS A 186 -1.61 13.99 7.91
CA LYS A 186 -0.64 13.66 8.96
C LYS A 186 -0.70 12.19 9.35
N LYS A 187 -1.91 11.64 9.52
CA LYS A 187 -2.13 10.25 9.91
C LYS A 187 -1.76 9.28 8.78
N THR A 188 -2.16 9.54 7.54
CA THR A 188 -1.82 8.69 6.39
C THR A 188 -0.32 8.66 6.12
N ALA A 189 0.36 9.81 6.23
CA ALA A 189 1.80 9.89 6.11
C ALA A 189 2.54 9.11 7.21
N ALA A 190 2.07 9.20 8.47
CA ALA A 190 2.63 8.45 9.59
C ALA A 190 2.50 6.93 9.40
N CYS A 191 1.38 6.48 8.85
CA CYS A 191 1.11 5.06 8.53
C CYS A 191 1.66 4.63 7.16
N LYS A 192 2.32 5.52 6.42
CA LYS A 192 2.79 5.27 5.03
C LYS A 192 1.68 4.75 4.10
N ALA A 193 0.46 5.16 4.36
CA ALA A 193 -0.68 4.84 3.53
C ALA A 193 -0.64 5.63 2.22
N THR A 194 -1.21 5.05 1.16
CA THR A 194 -1.41 5.72 -0.13
C THR A 194 -2.89 5.87 -0.39
N VAL A 195 -3.31 7.05 -0.84
CA VAL A 195 -4.73 7.34 -1.10
C VAL A 195 -4.94 7.54 -2.60
N THR A 196 -5.77 6.68 -3.19
CA THR A 196 -6.10 6.72 -4.62
C THR A 196 -7.58 7.03 -4.79
N GLY A 197 -7.89 8.05 -5.58
CA GLY A 197 -9.26 8.39 -5.98
C GLY A 197 -9.60 7.78 -7.34
N ILE A 198 -10.80 7.22 -7.47
CA ILE A 198 -11.36 6.78 -8.73
C ILE A 198 -12.67 7.53 -8.95
N LEU A 199 -12.65 8.42 -9.94
CA LEU A 199 -13.80 9.22 -10.31
C LEU A 199 -14.61 8.49 -11.38
N LEU A 200 -15.87 8.22 -11.06
CA LEU A 200 -16.83 7.62 -11.98
C LEU A 200 -17.42 8.72 -12.86
N ASP A 201 -16.90 8.86 -14.08
CA ASP A 201 -17.32 9.93 -15.00
C ASP A 201 -18.75 9.74 -15.50
N LYS A 202 -19.56 10.75 -15.25
CA LYS A 202 -20.91 10.91 -15.83
C LYS A 202 -21.03 12.16 -16.72
N GLY A 203 -19.93 12.48 -17.43
CA GLY A 203 -19.92 13.62 -18.35
C GLY A 203 -19.92 14.98 -17.64
N GLY A 204 -18.77 15.38 -17.09
CA GLY A 204 -18.54 16.72 -16.56
C GLY A 204 -18.24 16.83 -15.08
N THR A 205 -18.13 15.74 -14.35
CA THR A 205 -17.66 15.75 -12.95
C THR A 205 -16.18 16.13 -12.89
N CYS A 206 -15.89 17.13 -12.05
CA CYS A 206 -14.54 17.61 -11.84
C CYS A 206 -13.95 16.94 -10.58
N GLY A 207 -12.83 16.24 -10.70
CA GLY A 207 -12.15 15.55 -9.57
C GLY A 207 -11.59 16.48 -8.48
N LYS A 208 -11.91 17.78 -8.50
CA LYS A 208 -11.39 18.78 -7.55
C LYS A 208 -11.67 18.46 -6.09
N SER A 209 -12.76 17.76 -5.79
CA SER A 209 -13.09 17.36 -4.42
C SER A 209 -12.19 16.28 -3.86
N LEU A 210 -11.53 15.51 -4.73
CA LEU A 210 -10.59 14.45 -4.36
C LEU A 210 -9.14 14.95 -4.25
N GLU A 211 -8.79 16.02 -4.99
CA GLU A 211 -7.43 16.59 -5.00
C GLU A 211 -6.86 16.90 -3.60
N PRO A 212 -7.67 17.41 -2.63
CA PRO A 212 -7.13 17.75 -1.32
C PRO A 212 -6.61 16.58 -0.49
N PHE A 213 -7.00 15.33 -0.78
CA PHE A 213 -6.66 14.19 0.07
C PHE A 213 -6.19 12.94 -0.69
N CYS A 214 -6.26 12.92 -2.02
CA CYS A 214 -5.78 11.81 -2.83
C CYS A 214 -4.38 12.07 -3.38
N ASP A 215 -3.50 11.08 -3.31
CA ASP A 215 -2.17 11.11 -3.93
C ASP A 215 -2.25 10.96 -5.45
N LYS A 216 -3.27 10.21 -5.93
CA LYS A 216 -3.54 9.97 -7.35
C LYS A 216 -5.04 9.94 -7.59
N ILE A 217 -5.46 10.42 -8.76
CA ILE A 217 -6.86 10.38 -9.20
C ILE A 217 -6.90 9.77 -10.60
N TYR A 218 -7.79 8.80 -10.78
CA TYR A 218 -8.09 8.16 -12.05
C TYR A 218 -9.52 8.46 -12.45
N HIS A 219 -9.74 8.65 -13.75
CA HIS A 219 -11.08 8.80 -14.33
C HIS A 219 -11.50 7.49 -14.97
N SER A 220 -12.71 7.04 -14.70
CA SER A 220 -13.23 5.78 -15.26
C SER A 220 -13.36 5.78 -16.78
N SER A 221 -13.41 6.98 -17.42
CA SER A 221 -13.41 7.14 -18.87
C SER A 221 -12.06 6.92 -19.53
N ASP A 222 -10.96 7.06 -18.78
CA ASP A 222 -9.61 7.08 -19.33
C ASP A 222 -8.97 5.69 -19.39
N LEU A 223 -9.52 4.74 -18.62
CA LEU A 223 -8.93 3.43 -18.43
C LEU A 223 -10.00 2.33 -18.46
N THR A 224 -9.67 1.18 -19.03
CA THR A 224 -10.46 -0.01 -18.85
C THR A 224 -10.36 -0.51 -17.40
N GLU A 225 -11.35 -1.29 -16.94
CA GLU A 225 -11.37 -1.84 -15.57
C GLU A 225 -10.09 -2.58 -15.22
N ASP A 226 -9.55 -3.34 -16.17
CA ASP A 226 -8.28 -4.09 -15.99
C ASP A 226 -7.06 -3.18 -15.90
N GLU A 227 -7.03 -2.08 -16.68
CA GLU A 227 -5.92 -1.12 -16.65
C GLU A 227 -5.88 -0.31 -15.35
N ILE A 228 -7.05 0.10 -14.82
CA ILE A 228 -7.13 0.78 -13.50
C ILE A 228 -6.65 -0.16 -12.39
N ALA A 229 -7.14 -1.40 -12.38
CA ALA A 229 -6.75 -2.38 -11.38
C ALA A 229 -5.24 -2.65 -11.44
N LEU A 230 -4.67 -2.81 -12.64
CA LEU A 230 -3.24 -3.04 -12.85
C LEU A 230 -2.40 -1.83 -12.44
N ASP A 231 -2.85 -0.59 -12.71
CA ASP A 231 -2.08 0.60 -12.40
C ASP A 231 -2.12 0.94 -10.91
N ILE A 232 -3.26 0.73 -10.24
CA ILE A 232 -3.37 0.78 -8.77
C ILE A 232 -2.39 -0.20 -8.12
N LEU A 233 -2.28 -1.41 -8.68
CA LEU A 233 -1.33 -2.43 -8.21
C LEU A 233 0.12 -2.06 -8.47
N ASN A 234 0.40 -1.45 -9.63
CA ASN A 234 1.74 -1.08 -10.05
C ASN A 234 2.20 0.26 -9.45
N SER A 235 1.27 1.13 -9.03
CA SER A 235 1.60 2.46 -8.50
C SER A 235 2.45 2.41 -7.22
N LYS A 236 2.47 1.30 -6.52
CA LYS A 236 3.37 1.04 -5.37
C LYS A 236 4.73 0.45 -5.75
N VAL A 237 4.97 0.23 -7.03
CA VAL A 237 6.23 -0.29 -7.55
C VAL A 237 7.16 0.84 -8.02
N SER A 238 6.69 2.11 -7.94
CA SER A 238 7.48 3.28 -8.38
C SER A 238 8.15 4.01 -7.24
#